data_6c90662ebc4ba10d61cc1c517fc6b337
#
_entry.id   6c90662ebc4ba10d61cc1c517fc6b337
#
_cell.length_a   1.000
_cell.length_b   1.000
_cell.length_c   1.000
_cell.angle_alpha   90.00
_cell.angle_beta   90.00
_cell.angle_gamma   90.00
#
_symmetry.space_group_name_H-M   'P 1'
#
loop_
_entity.id
_entity.type
_entity.pdbx_description
1 polymer ?
#
loop_
_entity_poly.entity_id
_entity_poly.type
_entity_poly.pdbx_seq_one_letter_code
_entity_poly.pdbx_strand_id
1 'polypeptide(L)'
;SRINIRCIAHSDTHLQMTASALMEKGDVAIAISYSGETKEVLKCAFNAKKEGIPVISITRASISNTLADMSDIVLRVPFVEKSLREGAMSSRISQLAVIDMLFLGMARNNLKDIEEKLKVTRSAVEEFKVK
;
A
#
# COMPACT_ATOMS: atom_id res chain seq x y z
N SER A 1 3.43 -2.39 -14.06
CA SER A 1 2.54 -1.42 -13.38
C SER A 1 1.87 -0.51 -14.41
N ARG A 2 0.55 -0.34 -14.36
CA ARG A 2 -0.21 0.50 -15.32
C ARG A 2 0.10 2.00 -15.18
N ILE A 3 0.66 2.43 -14.06
CA ILE A 3 1.00 3.82 -13.78
C ILE A 3 2.51 4.07 -13.72
N ASN A 4 3.31 3.10 -14.16
CA ASN A 4 4.78 3.15 -14.19
C ASN A 4 5.45 3.45 -12.82
N ILE A 5 4.77 3.20 -11.73
CA ILE A 5 5.36 3.25 -10.39
C ILE A 5 5.77 1.84 -10.01
N ARG A 6 7.04 1.66 -9.67
CA ARG A 6 7.51 0.37 -9.14
C ARG A 6 6.91 0.16 -7.75
N CYS A 7 6.24 -0.97 -7.57
CA CYS A 7 5.70 -1.36 -6.27
C CYS A 7 6.20 -2.76 -5.94
N ILE A 8 6.71 -2.94 -4.74
CA ILE A 8 7.18 -4.22 -4.21
C ILE A 8 6.31 -4.55 -3.01
N ALA A 9 5.71 -5.73 -3.00
CA ALA A 9 4.93 -6.23 -1.88
C ALA A 9 5.29 -7.69 -1.61
N HIS A 10 5.52 -8.02 -0.36
CA HIS A 10 5.82 -9.37 0.08
C HIS A 10 4.82 -9.81 1.15
N SER A 11 4.40 -11.07 1.10
CA SER A 11 3.62 -11.71 2.16
C SER A 11 4.50 -12.34 3.25
N ASP A 12 5.73 -12.68 2.91
CA ASP A 12 6.72 -13.23 3.82
C ASP A 12 7.39 -12.14 4.65
N THR A 13 7.46 -12.33 5.97
CA THR A 13 7.98 -11.33 6.91
C THR A 13 9.48 -11.08 6.78
N HIS A 14 10.27 -12.10 6.43
CA HIS A 14 11.71 -11.91 6.20
C HIS A 14 11.97 -11.08 4.95
N LEU A 15 11.21 -11.34 3.88
CA LEU A 15 11.29 -10.54 2.65
C LEU A 15 10.81 -9.10 2.87
N GLN A 16 9.77 -8.89 3.69
CA GLN A 16 9.33 -7.55 4.09
C GLN A 16 10.44 -6.80 4.82
N MET A 17 11.09 -7.45 5.78
CA MET A 17 12.20 -6.85 6.53
C MET A 17 13.40 -6.53 5.65
N THR A 18 13.78 -7.46 4.75
CA THR A 18 14.85 -7.22 3.79
C THR A 18 14.52 -6.05 2.87
N ALA A 19 13.31 -6.01 2.31
CA ALA A 19 12.87 -4.91 1.47
C ALA A 19 12.89 -3.56 2.21
N SER A 20 12.42 -3.53 3.47
CA SER A 20 12.43 -2.30 4.28
C SER A 20 13.84 -1.79 4.61
N ALA A 21 14.82 -2.69 4.68
CA ALA A 21 16.23 -2.33 4.93
C ALA A 21 16.97 -1.86 3.66
N LEU A 22 16.42 -2.15 2.48
CA LEU A 22 16.99 -1.77 1.18
C LEU A 22 16.30 -0.55 0.57
N MET A 23 15.42 0.11 1.31
CA MET A 23 14.75 1.32 0.84
C MET A 23 15.74 2.49 0.72
N GLU A 24 15.57 3.29 -0.31
CA GLU A 24 16.44 4.41 -0.63
C GLU A 24 15.67 5.74 -0.62
N LYS A 25 16.40 6.83 -0.58
CA LYS A 25 15.82 8.18 -0.66
C LYS A 25 14.98 8.34 -1.93
N GLY A 26 13.73 8.69 -1.78
CA GLY A 26 12.74 8.80 -2.86
C GLY A 26 11.72 7.67 -2.86
N ASP A 27 11.94 6.63 -2.05
CA ASP A 27 10.95 5.59 -1.80
C ASP A 27 9.88 6.04 -0.81
N VAL A 28 8.78 5.29 -0.75
CA VAL A 28 7.70 5.45 0.22
C VAL A 28 7.32 4.06 0.75
N ALA A 29 7.24 3.92 2.05
CA ALA A 29 6.74 2.71 2.69
C ALA A 29 5.23 2.79 2.90
N ILE A 30 4.49 1.77 2.47
CA ILE A 30 3.07 1.60 2.81
C ILE A 30 2.96 0.45 3.81
N ALA A 31 2.61 0.76 5.04
CA ALA A 31 2.48 -0.18 6.14
C ALA A 31 1.00 -0.47 6.43
N ILE A 32 0.58 -1.72 6.30
CA ILE A 32 -0.82 -2.13 6.44
C ILE A 32 -0.96 -3.03 7.66
N SER A 33 -1.65 -2.55 8.68
CA SER A 33 -2.01 -3.32 9.87
C SER A 33 -3.33 -2.81 10.43
N TYR A 34 -4.36 -3.66 10.42
CA TYR A 34 -5.67 -3.27 10.94
C TYR A 34 -5.62 -2.87 12.42
N SER A 35 -4.96 -3.65 13.26
CA SER A 35 -4.77 -3.30 14.67
C SER A 35 -3.82 -2.12 14.89
N GLY A 36 -2.88 -1.91 13.97
CA GLY A 36 -1.76 -0.98 14.13
C GLY A 36 -0.68 -1.46 15.10
N GLU A 37 -0.77 -2.74 15.55
CA GLU A 37 0.11 -3.32 16.57
C GLU A 37 0.84 -4.60 16.10
N THR A 38 0.80 -4.90 14.80
CA THR A 38 1.50 -6.07 14.23
C THR A 38 3.01 -5.84 14.28
N LYS A 39 3.71 -6.62 15.10
CA LYS A 39 5.14 -6.42 15.42
C LYS A 39 6.04 -6.36 14.18
N GLU A 40 5.81 -7.23 13.21
CA GLU A 40 6.58 -7.30 11.98
C GLU A 40 6.39 -6.04 11.13
N VAL A 41 5.14 -5.56 11.01
CA VAL A 41 4.81 -4.33 10.29
C VAL A 41 5.44 -3.12 10.99
N LEU A 42 5.33 -3.04 12.32
CA LEU A 42 5.94 -1.97 13.11
C LEU A 42 7.45 -1.92 12.92
N LYS A 43 8.11 -3.08 12.90
CA LYS A 43 9.56 -3.16 12.71
C LYS A 43 9.98 -2.68 11.32
N CYS A 44 9.26 -3.07 10.27
CA CYS A 44 9.50 -2.59 8.90
C CYS A 44 9.26 -1.07 8.79
N ALA A 45 8.19 -0.56 9.37
CA ALA A 45 7.90 0.86 9.40
C ALA A 45 8.96 1.66 10.17
N PHE A 46 9.44 1.14 11.30
CA PHE A 46 10.53 1.72 12.08
C PHE A 46 11.84 1.77 11.27
N ASN A 47 12.20 0.70 10.57
CA ASN A 47 13.38 0.69 9.70
C ASN A 47 13.28 1.77 8.63
N ALA A 48 12.14 1.88 7.93
CA ALA A 48 11.92 2.92 6.94
C ALA A 48 12.09 4.33 7.54
N LYS A 49 11.48 4.59 8.68
CA LYS A 49 11.61 5.89 9.40
C LYS A 49 13.04 6.21 9.77
N LYS A 50 13.80 5.22 10.23
CA LYS A 50 15.21 5.39 10.60
C LYS A 50 16.06 5.85 9.43
N GLU A 51 15.77 5.37 8.23
CA GLU A 51 16.43 5.78 6.98
C GLU A 51 15.82 7.05 6.35
N GLY A 52 14.91 7.74 7.05
CA GLY A 52 14.26 8.95 6.56
C GLY A 52 13.24 8.72 5.45
N ILE A 53 12.77 7.50 5.30
CA ILE A 53 11.74 7.13 4.31
C ILE A 53 10.36 7.45 4.85
N PRO A 54 9.51 8.19 4.09
CA PRO A 54 8.13 8.47 4.49
C PRO A 54 7.31 7.18 4.64
N VAL A 55 6.51 7.12 5.70
CA VAL A 55 5.62 5.99 5.99
C VAL A 55 4.17 6.43 5.88
N ILE A 56 3.42 5.76 5.01
CA ILE A 56 1.96 5.85 4.91
C ILE A 56 1.40 4.61 5.59
N SER A 57 0.57 4.77 6.61
CA SER A 57 -0.10 3.63 7.25
C SER A 57 -1.56 3.49 6.83
N ILE A 58 -2.02 2.24 6.73
CA ILE A 58 -3.43 1.89 6.59
C ILE A 58 -3.79 1.08 7.83
N THR A 59 -4.62 1.67 8.70
CA THR A 59 -4.99 1.08 9.99
C THR A 59 -6.44 1.43 10.35
N ARG A 60 -7.02 0.74 11.32
CA ARG A 60 -8.40 1.01 11.76
C ARG A 60 -8.53 2.41 12.37
N ALA A 61 -9.72 2.98 12.25
CA ALA A 61 -10.09 4.17 12.97
C ALA A 61 -10.17 3.84 14.47
N SER A 62 -9.16 4.24 15.22
CA SER A 62 -9.06 4.17 16.67
C SER A 62 -8.51 5.49 17.20
N ILE A 63 -8.59 5.71 18.52
CA ILE A 63 -8.08 6.93 19.14
C ILE A 63 -6.58 7.05 18.87
N SER A 64 -5.83 5.97 19.07
CA SER A 64 -4.41 5.86 18.76
C SER A 64 -4.00 4.41 18.55
N ASN A 65 -2.94 4.16 17.81
CA ASN A 65 -2.20 2.92 17.78
C ASN A 65 -0.75 3.19 17.36
N THR A 66 0.15 2.28 17.69
CA THR A 66 1.60 2.47 17.51
C THR A 66 1.98 2.77 16.05
N LEU A 67 1.35 2.09 15.09
CA LEU A 67 1.64 2.33 13.67
C LEU A 67 1.19 3.72 13.23
N ALA A 68 0.00 4.17 13.65
CA ALA A 68 -0.51 5.50 13.33
C ALA A 68 0.39 6.60 13.89
N ASP A 69 0.84 6.44 15.13
CA ASP A 69 1.64 7.43 15.82
C ASP A 69 3.03 7.64 15.20
N MET A 70 3.59 6.60 14.58
CA MET A 70 4.91 6.68 13.92
C MET A 70 4.83 7.04 12.44
N SER A 71 3.66 7.09 11.83
CA SER A 71 3.47 7.31 10.39
C SER A 71 3.39 8.79 10.03
N ASP A 72 3.87 9.14 8.83
CA ASP A 72 3.79 10.51 8.31
C ASP A 72 2.38 10.80 7.77
N ILE A 73 1.72 9.79 7.19
CA ILE A 73 0.34 9.86 6.71
C ILE A 73 -0.41 8.64 7.24
N VAL A 74 -1.60 8.86 7.78
CA VAL A 74 -2.45 7.80 8.32
C VAL A 74 -3.76 7.75 7.55
N LEU A 75 -3.97 6.62 6.87
CA LEU A 75 -5.23 6.30 6.19
C LEU A 75 -6.05 5.38 7.09
N ARG A 76 -7.20 5.84 7.53
CA ARG A 76 -8.02 5.12 8.48
C ARG A 76 -9.16 4.36 7.80
N VAL A 77 -9.26 3.07 8.11
CA VAL A 77 -10.40 2.23 7.68
C VAL A 77 -11.42 2.12 8.82
N PRO A 78 -12.72 1.99 8.52
CA PRO A 78 -13.74 1.89 9.54
C PRO A 78 -13.47 0.76 10.54
N PHE A 79 -13.72 1.03 11.81
CA PHE A 79 -13.78 -0.01 12.83
C PHE A 79 -15.13 -0.70 12.75
N VAL A 80 -15.13 -1.99 12.48
CA VAL A 80 -16.35 -2.80 12.44
C VAL A 80 -16.34 -3.75 13.63
N GLU A 81 -17.17 -3.45 14.62
CA GLU A 81 -17.43 -4.29 15.77
C GLU A 81 -18.45 -5.36 15.38
N LYS A 82 -17.97 -6.42 14.73
CA LYS A 82 -18.79 -7.58 14.38
C LYS A 82 -18.04 -8.87 14.70
N SER A 83 -18.78 -10.00 14.73
CA SER A 83 -18.20 -11.32 15.00
C SER A 83 -16.89 -11.54 14.26
N LEU A 84 -15.94 -12.24 14.85
CA LEU A 84 -14.54 -12.43 14.37
C LEU A 84 -14.40 -12.73 12.86
N ARG A 85 -15.36 -13.42 12.27
CA ARG A 85 -15.34 -13.79 10.83
C ARG A 85 -15.78 -12.66 9.91
N GLU A 86 -16.85 -11.97 10.25
CA GLU A 86 -17.39 -10.86 9.42
C GLU A 86 -16.50 -9.61 9.53
N GLY A 87 -15.90 -9.37 10.71
CA GLY A 87 -14.96 -8.28 10.91
C GLY A 87 -13.69 -8.42 10.07
N ALA A 88 -13.17 -9.62 9.88
CA ALA A 88 -11.99 -9.87 9.06
C ALA A 88 -12.24 -9.62 7.56
N MET A 89 -13.41 -10.00 7.05
CA MET A 89 -13.78 -9.74 5.65
C MET A 89 -14.01 -8.25 5.41
N SER A 90 -14.76 -7.57 6.27
CA SER A 90 -15.03 -6.14 6.15
C SER A 90 -13.77 -5.29 6.23
N SER A 91 -12.82 -5.66 7.09
CA SER A 91 -11.54 -4.95 7.19
C SER A 91 -10.68 -5.10 5.93
N ARG A 92 -10.66 -6.28 5.31
CA ARG A 92 -9.95 -6.51 4.04
C ARG A 92 -10.56 -5.70 2.90
N ILE A 93 -11.88 -5.69 2.77
CA ILE A 93 -12.57 -4.91 1.75
C ILE A 93 -12.27 -3.41 1.92
N SER A 94 -12.32 -2.90 3.15
CA SER A 94 -12.01 -1.51 3.45
C SER A 94 -10.55 -1.15 3.12
N GLN A 95 -9.60 -2.02 3.44
CA GLN A 95 -8.19 -1.83 3.11
C GLN A 95 -7.95 -1.83 1.60
N LEU A 96 -8.57 -2.77 0.87
CA LEU A 96 -8.49 -2.81 -0.60
C LEU A 96 -9.10 -1.56 -1.23
N ALA A 97 -10.23 -1.07 -0.73
CA ALA A 97 -10.84 0.16 -1.21
C ALA A 97 -9.92 1.38 -1.02
N VAL A 98 -9.20 1.47 0.11
CA VAL A 98 -8.20 2.52 0.33
C VAL A 98 -7.04 2.40 -0.65
N ILE A 99 -6.55 1.20 -0.93
CA ILE A 99 -5.49 0.96 -1.91
C ILE A 99 -5.95 1.38 -3.32
N ASP A 100 -7.20 1.06 -3.70
CA ASP A 100 -7.78 1.46 -4.98
C ASP A 100 -7.92 2.98 -5.08
N MET A 101 -8.33 3.67 -4.00
CA MET A 101 -8.39 5.13 -3.96
C MET A 101 -6.99 5.77 -4.09
N LEU A 102 -5.97 5.21 -3.44
CA LEU A 102 -4.57 5.65 -3.61
C LEU A 102 -4.12 5.49 -5.07
N PHE A 103 -4.42 4.34 -5.68
CA PHE A 103 -4.11 4.08 -7.08
C PHE A 103 -4.79 5.10 -8.01
N LEU A 104 -6.09 5.34 -7.82
CA LEU A 104 -6.85 6.32 -8.60
C LEU A 104 -6.31 7.75 -8.40
N GLY A 105 -5.93 8.13 -7.18
CA GLY A 105 -5.32 9.42 -6.88
C GLY A 105 -4.00 9.63 -7.62
N MET A 106 -3.13 8.62 -7.61
CA MET A 106 -1.86 8.63 -8.35
C MET A 106 -2.09 8.65 -9.87
N ALA A 107 -3.06 7.88 -10.37
CA ALA A 107 -3.42 7.84 -11.77
C ALA A 107 -3.92 9.19 -12.27
N ARG A 108 -4.76 9.87 -11.49
CA ARG A 108 -5.31 11.20 -11.82
C ARG A 108 -4.21 12.26 -12.02
N ASN A 109 -3.18 12.23 -11.22
CA ASN A 109 -2.07 13.20 -11.31
C ASN A 109 -1.18 12.98 -12.55
N ASN A 110 -1.24 11.78 -13.16
CA ASN A 110 -0.41 11.38 -14.31
C ASN A 110 -1.25 10.93 -15.53
N LEU A 111 -2.48 11.46 -15.71
CA LEU A 111 -3.42 10.99 -16.72
C LEU A 111 -2.84 10.95 -18.14
N LYS A 112 -2.10 11.99 -18.58
CA LYS A 112 -1.51 12.04 -19.94
C LYS A 112 -0.50 10.92 -20.17
N ASP A 113 0.38 10.68 -19.19
CA ASP A 113 1.43 9.65 -19.25
C ASP A 113 0.84 8.22 -19.20
N ILE A 114 -0.27 8.07 -18.49
CA ILE A 114 -1.01 6.82 -18.35
C ILE A 114 -1.78 6.47 -19.62
N GLU A 115 -2.43 7.44 -20.25
CA GLU A 115 -3.14 7.22 -21.53
C GLU A 115 -2.20 6.73 -22.62
N GLU A 116 -1.02 7.31 -22.75
CA GLU A 116 -0.01 6.86 -23.71
C GLU A 116 0.47 5.43 -23.41
N LYS A 117 0.76 5.12 -22.15
CA LYS A 117 1.22 3.79 -21.74
C LYS A 117 0.14 2.73 -21.83
N LEU A 118 -1.12 3.07 -21.58
CA LEU A 118 -2.25 2.17 -21.79
C LEU A 118 -2.45 1.87 -23.28
N LYS A 119 -2.26 2.84 -24.17
CA LYS A 119 -2.29 2.61 -25.62
C LYS A 119 -1.18 1.63 -26.05
N VAL A 120 0.05 1.85 -25.60
CA VAL A 120 1.19 0.98 -25.90
C VAL A 120 0.96 -0.45 -25.39
N THR A 121 0.52 -0.62 -24.16
CA THR A 121 0.26 -1.96 -23.61
C THR A 121 -0.92 -2.66 -24.28
N ARG A 122 -1.93 -1.91 -24.72
CA ARG A 122 -3.08 -2.45 -25.45
C ARG A 122 -2.69 -2.92 -26.83
N SER A 123 -1.91 -2.12 -27.58
CA SER A 123 -1.39 -2.50 -28.90
C SER A 123 -0.51 -3.74 -28.82
N ALA A 124 0.38 -3.85 -27.83
CA ALA A 124 1.22 -5.03 -27.64
C ALA A 124 0.42 -6.31 -27.37
N VAL A 125 -0.73 -6.21 -26.68
CA VAL A 125 -1.61 -7.38 -26.43
C VAL A 125 -2.45 -7.70 -27.67
N GLU A 126 -2.86 -6.71 -28.45
CA GLU A 126 -3.63 -6.92 -29.68
C GLU A 126 -2.80 -7.61 -30.77
N GLU A 127 -1.52 -7.29 -30.89
CA GLU A 127 -0.59 -7.97 -31.82
C GLU A 127 -0.44 -9.48 -31.51
N PHE A 128 -0.60 -9.89 -30.25
CA PHE A 128 -0.59 -11.32 -29.87
C PHE A 128 -1.90 -12.06 -30.17
N LYS A 129 -3.00 -11.35 -30.40
CA LYS A 129 -4.32 -11.96 -30.68
C LYS A 129 -4.57 -12.23 -32.16
N VAL A 130 -3.71 -11.78 -33.06
CA VAL A 130 -3.87 -11.88 -34.52
C VAL A 130 -3.17 -13.13 -35.14
N LYS A 131 -2.79 -14.08 -34.30
CA LYS A 131 -2.28 -15.36 -34.79
C LYS A 131 -3.18 -16.51 -34.43
#